data_db7f9ba029b28ea2a7988cb4b26afed0
#
_entry.id   db7f9ba029b28ea2a7988cb4b26afed0
#
_cell.length_a   1.000
_cell.length_b   1.000
_cell.length_c   1.000
_cell.angle_alpha   90.00
_cell.angle_beta   90.00
_cell.angle_gamma   90.00
#
_symmetry.space_group_name_H-M   'P 1'
#
loop_
_entity.id
_entity.type
_entity.pdbx_description
1 polymer ?
#
loop_
_entity_poly.entity_id
_entity_poly.type
_entity_poly.pdbx_seq_one_letter_code
_entity_poly.pdbx_strand_id
1 'polypeptide(L)'
;RIIVASIQRVATETAIENAVTVFNIESDEVKGRIIGREGRNIRALEAATGIEIIVDDTPEAIILSGFDPVRREIARLALHQLVTDGRIHPARIEEVVAKVQKQIEEEIVEVGKRTTIDLGIHGLHPELIRMIGKMKYRSSYGQNLLQHARETANLAGIMAAELGLNPKTARRAG
;
A
#
# COMPACT_ATOMS: atom_id res chain seq x y z
N ARG A 1 -19.80 19.12 19.85
CA ARG A 1 -19.44 18.09 20.85
C ARG A 1 -19.80 16.68 20.37
N ILE A 2 -21.01 16.43 19.84
CA ILE A 2 -21.44 15.08 19.38
C ILE A 2 -20.54 14.56 18.26
N ILE A 3 -20.25 15.37 17.25
CA ILE A 3 -19.40 14.99 16.11
C ILE A 3 -18.00 14.58 16.58
N VAL A 4 -17.39 15.37 17.47
CA VAL A 4 -16.04 15.07 17.99
C VAL A 4 -16.04 13.76 18.78
N ALA A 5 -17.05 13.53 19.63
CA ALA A 5 -17.19 12.29 20.38
C ALA A 5 -17.41 11.07 19.47
N SER A 6 -18.17 11.24 18.37
CA SER A 6 -18.38 10.18 17.38
C SER A 6 -17.08 9.85 16.64
N ILE A 7 -16.33 10.87 16.22
CA ILE A 7 -15.02 10.68 15.58
C ILE A 7 -14.07 9.95 16.53
N GLN A 8 -13.99 10.35 17.80
CA GLN A 8 -13.12 9.71 18.79
C GLN A 8 -13.46 8.24 19.04
N ARG A 9 -14.74 7.87 18.95
CA ARG A 9 -15.18 6.48 19.14
C ARG A 9 -14.79 5.55 17.99
N VAL A 10 -14.85 6.03 16.76
CA VAL A 10 -14.59 5.21 15.56
C VAL A 10 -13.15 5.37 15.02
N ALA A 11 -12.43 6.38 15.46
CA ALA A 11 -11.09 6.69 14.93
C ALA A 11 -10.10 5.52 15.14
N THR A 12 -10.17 4.85 16.29
CA THR A 12 -9.29 3.73 16.60
C THR A 12 -9.54 2.54 15.67
N GLU A 13 -10.83 2.17 15.49
CA GLU A 13 -11.21 1.07 14.57
C GLU A 13 -10.80 1.38 13.14
N THR A 14 -11.07 2.59 12.65
CA THR A 14 -10.67 3.03 11.31
C THR A 14 -9.14 3.05 11.15
N ALA A 15 -8.38 3.47 12.17
CA ALA A 15 -6.93 3.45 12.15
C ALA A 15 -6.39 2.02 12.09
N ILE A 16 -6.98 1.08 12.83
CA ILE A 16 -6.62 -0.34 12.81
C ILE A 16 -6.89 -0.94 11.42
N GLU A 17 -8.07 -0.76 10.84
CA GLU A 17 -8.42 -1.24 9.50
C GLU A 17 -7.42 -0.76 8.43
N ASN A 18 -6.98 0.50 8.51
CA ASN A 18 -6.04 1.08 7.56
C ASN A 18 -4.56 0.74 7.83
N ALA A 19 -4.25 0.15 8.98
CA ALA A 19 -2.90 -0.15 9.40
C ALA A 19 -2.52 -1.64 9.27
N VAL A 20 -3.45 -2.52 8.91
CA VAL A 20 -3.22 -3.95 8.85
C VAL A 20 -3.56 -4.54 7.48
N THR A 21 -2.83 -5.59 7.13
CA THR A 21 -3.10 -6.43 5.95
C THR A 21 -3.05 -7.89 6.38
N VAL A 22 -4.09 -8.64 6.06
CA VAL A 22 -4.14 -10.08 6.34
C VAL A 22 -3.47 -10.82 5.18
N PHE A 23 -2.51 -11.68 5.51
CA PHE A 23 -1.86 -12.58 4.56
C PHE A 23 -2.36 -14.00 4.82
N ASN A 24 -3.11 -14.57 3.88
CA ASN A 24 -3.62 -15.93 3.96
C ASN A 24 -2.53 -16.92 3.57
N ILE A 25 -2.48 -18.04 4.30
CA ILE A 25 -1.51 -19.11 4.15
C ILE A 25 -2.25 -20.42 3.91
N GLU A 26 -1.67 -21.29 3.10
CA GLU A 26 -2.31 -22.55 2.70
C GLU A 26 -2.36 -23.60 3.84
N SER A 27 -1.48 -23.50 4.82
CA SER A 27 -1.42 -24.43 5.96
C SER A 27 -0.60 -23.91 7.13
N ASP A 28 -0.85 -24.47 8.31
CA ASP A 28 -0.06 -24.17 9.52
C ASP A 28 1.40 -24.63 9.42
N GLU A 29 1.71 -25.60 8.55
CA GLU A 29 3.09 -25.99 8.26
C GLU A 29 3.86 -24.85 7.61
N VAL A 30 3.27 -24.19 6.63
CA VAL A 30 3.84 -23.00 5.99
C VAL A 30 3.99 -21.87 7.00
N LYS A 31 3.00 -21.68 7.88
CA LYS A 31 3.05 -20.71 8.99
C LYS A 31 4.28 -20.95 9.87
N GLY A 32 4.51 -22.21 10.29
CA GLY A 32 5.69 -22.60 11.06
C GLY A 32 7.02 -22.31 10.34
N ARG A 33 7.08 -22.48 9.03
CA ARG A 33 8.27 -22.17 8.22
C ARG A 33 8.51 -20.66 8.11
N ILE A 34 7.46 -19.85 8.01
CA ILE A 34 7.56 -18.38 8.01
C ILE A 34 8.09 -17.91 9.36
N ILE A 35 7.62 -18.48 10.47
CA ILE A 35 8.12 -18.14 11.82
C ILE A 35 9.60 -18.49 11.94
N GLY A 36 9.97 -19.71 11.54
CA GLY A 36 11.31 -20.27 11.71
C GLY A 36 11.65 -20.59 13.16
N ARG A 37 12.79 -21.28 13.37
CA ARG A 37 13.25 -21.61 14.72
C ARG A 37 13.43 -20.34 15.54
N GLU A 38 12.82 -20.32 16.73
CA GLU A 38 12.88 -19.18 17.66
C GLU A 38 12.46 -17.83 17.04
N GLY A 39 11.61 -17.84 16.00
CA GLY A 39 11.14 -16.64 15.33
C GLY A 39 12.17 -15.91 14.47
N ARG A 40 13.28 -16.55 14.10
CA ARG A 40 14.37 -15.91 13.36
C ARG A 40 13.97 -15.35 12.01
N ASN A 41 13.05 -16.03 11.30
CA ASN A 41 12.60 -15.62 9.99
C ASN A 41 11.66 -14.41 10.09
N ILE A 42 10.75 -14.39 11.07
CA ILE A 42 9.89 -13.24 11.35
C ILE A 42 10.75 -12.01 11.67
N ARG A 43 11.72 -12.14 12.59
CA ARG A 43 12.61 -11.02 12.94
C ARG A 43 13.39 -10.49 11.75
N ALA A 44 13.86 -11.36 10.85
CA ALA A 44 14.52 -10.95 9.62
C ALA A 44 13.57 -10.18 8.68
N LEU A 45 12.33 -10.65 8.54
CA LEU A 45 11.33 -10.00 7.70
C LEU A 45 10.89 -8.64 8.28
N GLU A 46 10.66 -8.55 9.58
CA GLU A 46 10.37 -7.29 10.29
C GLU A 46 11.52 -6.28 10.15
N ALA A 47 12.76 -6.73 10.35
CA ALA A 47 13.93 -5.87 10.19
C ALA A 47 14.09 -5.35 8.76
N ALA A 48 13.85 -6.20 7.75
CA ALA A 48 14.01 -5.83 6.35
C ALA A 48 12.87 -4.93 5.83
N THR A 49 11.64 -5.08 6.33
CA THR A 49 10.46 -4.36 5.84
C THR A 49 10.05 -3.18 6.72
N GLY A 50 10.40 -3.22 8.01
CA GLY A 50 9.91 -2.29 9.02
C GLY A 50 8.42 -2.44 9.33
N ILE A 51 7.85 -3.63 9.08
CA ILE A 51 6.45 -4.01 9.34
C ILE A 51 6.43 -5.02 10.49
N GLU A 52 5.53 -4.84 11.43
CA GLU A 52 5.28 -5.81 12.50
C GLU A 52 4.48 -6.99 11.95
N ILE A 53 4.91 -8.21 12.30
CA ILE A 53 4.29 -9.43 11.83
C ILE A 53 3.66 -10.15 13.01
N ILE A 54 2.33 -10.09 13.07
CA ILE A 54 1.56 -10.66 14.15
C ILE A 54 1.12 -12.07 13.75
N VAL A 55 1.56 -13.04 14.53
CA VAL A 55 1.17 -14.45 14.40
C VAL A 55 0.39 -14.82 15.64
N ASP A 56 -0.89 -14.97 15.47
CA ASP A 56 -1.84 -15.39 16.50
C ASP A 56 -2.35 -16.81 16.22
N ASP A 57 -3.33 -17.26 17.02
CA ASP A 57 -3.95 -18.57 16.89
C ASP A 57 -4.93 -18.65 15.70
N THR A 58 -5.11 -17.56 14.93
CA THR A 58 -5.98 -17.58 13.74
C THR A 58 -5.42 -18.57 12.72
N PRO A 59 -6.18 -19.62 12.34
CA PRO A 59 -5.71 -20.60 11.38
C PRO A 59 -5.40 -19.94 10.02
N GLU A 60 -4.35 -20.40 9.37
CA GLU A 60 -4.04 -20.07 7.98
C GLU A 60 -3.92 -18.57 7.68
N ALA A 61 -3.58 -17.73 8.67
CA ALA A 61 -3.41 -16.30 8.49
C ALA A 61 -2.23 -15.73 9.30
N ILE A 62 -1.60 -14.71 8.73
CA ILE A 62 -0.63 -13.82 9.39
C ILE A 62 -1.08 -12.38 9.16
N ILE A 63 -0.95 -11.55 10.18
CA ILE A 63 -1.31 -10.13 10.10
C ILE A 63 -0.03 -9.31 9.92
N LEU A 64 -0.02 -8.48 8.88
CA LEU A 64 1.03 -7.50 8.61
C LEU A 64 0.54 -6.15 9.12
N SER A 65 1.20 -5.59 10.13
CA SER A 65 0.81 -4.36 10.79
C SER A 65 1.84 -3.24 10.55
N GLY A 66 1.36 -2.10 10.11
CA GLY A 66 2.18 -0.90 9.89
C GLY A 66 1.39 0.21 9.19
N PHE A 67 1.69 1.46 9.52
CA PHE A 67 0.98 2.62 8.95
C PHE A 67 1.34 2.90 7.48
N ASP A 68 2.53 2.50 7.03
CA ASP A 68 2.95 2.71 5.64
C ASP A 68 2.39 1.62 4.73
N PRO A 69 1.41 1.91 3.87
CA PRO A 69 0.79 0.92 3.00
C PRO A 69 1.76 0.38 1.94
N VAL A 70 2.77 1.14 1.54
CA VAL A 70 3.80 0.68 0.60
C VAL A 70 4.67 -0.40 1.25
N ARG A 71 5.09 -0.19 2.49
CA ARG A 71 5.86 -1.20 3.25
C ARG A 71 5.05 -2.46 3.50
N ARG A 72 3.74 -2.33 3.82
CA ARG A 72 2.86 -3.51 3.96
C ARG A 72 2.76 -4.30 2.67
N GLU A 73 2.64 -3.63 1.52
CA GLU A 73 2.59 -4.29 0.22
C GLU A 73 3.92 -4.97 -0.11
N ILE A 74 5.06 -4.35 0.19
CA ILE A 74 6.38 -4.98 0.06
C ILE A 74 6.45 -6.26 0.91
N ALA A 75 6.04 -6.20 2.18
CA ALA A 75 6.03 -7.36 3.06
C ALA A 75 5.11 -8.47 2.54
N ARG A 76 3.90 -8.12 2.07
CA ARG A 76 2.95 -9.06 1.49
C ARG A 76 3.50 -9.78 0.26
N LEU A 77 4.07 -9.04 -0.68
CA LEU A 77 4.65 -9.61 -1.91
C LEU A 77 5.91 -10.41 -1.63
N ALA A 78 6.75 -9.96 -0.69
CA ALA A 78 7.92 -10.73 -0.28
C ALA A 78 7.52 -12.07 0.35
N LEU A 79 6.54 -12.07 1.25
CA LEU A 79 5.98 -13.31 1.82
C LEU A 79 5.43 -14.24 0.73
N HIS A 80 4.66 -13.70 -0.19
CA HIS A 80 4.11 -14.51 -1.29
C HIS A 80 5.22 -15.16 -2.12
N GLN A 81 6.28 -14.43 -2.46
CA GLN A 81 7.41 -15.00 -3.21
C GLN A 81 8.17 -16.05 -2.38
N LEU A 82 8.38 -15.81 -1.09
CA LEU A 82 9.06 -16.75 -0.20
C LEU A 82 8.29 -18.05 -0.02
N VAL A 83 6.97 -17.97 0.13
CA VAL A 83 6.09 -19.13 0.24
C VAL A 83 6.08 -19.93 -1.06
N THR A 84 5.93 -19.27 -2.19
CA THR A 84 5.94 -19.90 -3.53
C THR A 84 7.28 -20.56 -3.85
N ASP A 85 8.41 -19.91 -3.53
CA ASP A 85 9.77 -20.44 -3.74
C ASP A 85 10.11 -21.57 -2.74
N GLY A 86 9.44 -21.59 -1.61
CA GLY A 86 9.63 -22.61 -0.58
C GLY A 86 10.92 -22.46 0.23
N ARG A 87 11.79 -21.52 -0.07
CA ARG A 87 13.05 -21.27 0.63
C ARG A 87 12.90 -20.07 1.57
N ILE A 88 12.65 -20.36 2.84
CA ILE A 88 12.44 -19.32 3.86
C ILE A 88 13.57 -19.39 4.88
N HIS A 89 14.54 -18.49 4.74
CA HIS A 89 15.64 -18.29 5.68
C HIS A 89 16.12 -16.82 5.64
N PRO A 90 16.78 -16.30 6.68
CA PRO A 90 17.07 -14.87 6.80
C PRO A 90 17.74 -14.24 5.57
N ALA A 91 18.80 -14.84 5.04
CA ALA A 91 19.50 -14.30 3.87
C ALA A 91 18.60 -14.23 2.62
N ARG A 92 17.72 -15.24 2.41
CA ARG A 92 16.76 -15.23 1.31
C ARG A 92 15.67 -14.19 1.52
N ILE A 93 15.25 -13.97 2.75
CA ILE A 93 14.27 -12.93 3.11
C ILE A 93 14.82 -11.55 2.72
N GLU A 94 16.04 -11.23 3.12
CA GLU A 94 16.68 -9.94 2.78
C GLU A 94 16.80 -9.75 1.27
N GLU A 95 17.21 -10.77 0.54
CA GLU A 95 17.33 -10.74 -0.93
C GLU A 95 15.97 -10.49 -1.60
N VAL A 96 14.92 -11.22 -1.19
CA VAL A 96 13.58 -11.10 -1.77
C VAL A 96 12.97 -9.76 -1.42
N VAL A 97 13.10 -9.27 -0.19
CA VAL A 97 12.59 -7.96 0.22
C VAL A 97 13.26 -6.85 -0.59
N ALA A 98 14.59 -6.87 -0.74
CA ALA A 98 15.29 -5.87 -1.55
C ALA A 98 14.83 -5.87 -3.01
N LYS A 99 14.63 -7.05 -3.60
CA LYS A 99 14.11 -7.19 -4.96
C LYS A 99 12.70 -6.63 -5.10
N VAL A 100 11.79 -6.99 -4.19
CA VAL A 100 10.41 -6.52 -4.20
C VAL A 100 10.34 -5.02 -3.97
N GLN A 101 11.15 -4.49 -3.07
CA GLN A 101 11.23 -3.06 -2.82
C GLN A 101 11.60 -2.28 -4.08
N LYS A 102 12.57 -2.76 -4.84
CA LYS A 102 12.96 -2.15 -6.12
C LYS A 102 11.80 -2.21 -7.14
N GLN A 103 11.13 -3.35 -7.25
CA GLN A 103 9.98 -3.52 -8.15
C GLN A 103 8.83 -2.55 -7.82
N ILE A 104 8.48 -2.43 -6.55
CA ILE A 104 7.44 -1.51 -6.10
C ILE A 104 7.82 -0.05 -6.36
N GLU A 105 9.07 0.33 -6.15
CA GLU A 105 9.53 1.70 -6.42
C GLU A 105 9.47 2.03 -7.92
N GLU A 106 9.86 1.12 -8.79
CA GLU A 106 9.72 1.25 -10.25
C GLU A 106 8.24 1.37 -10.66
N GLU A 107 7.37 0.54 -10.09
CA GLU A 107 5.93 0.56 -10.34
C GLU A 107 5.29 1.90 -9.88
N ILE A 108 5.68 2.42 -8.72
CA ILE A 108 5.22 3.72 -8.21
C ILE A 108 5.51 4.83 -9.23
N VAL A 109 6.72 4.87 -9.76
CA VAL A 109 7.10 5.88 -10.74
C VAL A 109 6.33 5.71 -12.06
N GLU A 110 6.17 4.48 -12.52
CA GLU A 110 5.41 4.17 -13.74
C GLU A 110 3.94 4.56 -13.61
N VAL A 111 3.28 4.15 -12.53
CA VAL A 111 1.88 4.50 -12.25
C VAL A 111 1.69 6.01 -12.17
N GLY A 112 2.58 6.72 -11.50
CA GLY A 112 2.54 8.18 -11.42
C GLY A 112 2.65 8.84 -12.80
N LYS A 113 3.62 8.43 -13.61
CA LYS A 113 3.79 8.92 -14.99
C LYS A 113 2.56 8.64 -15.85
N ARG A 114 2.06 7.41 -15.83
CA ARG A 114 0.89 7.01 -16.61
C ARG A 114 -0.33 7.82 -16.22
N THR A 115 -0.57 8.01 -14.93
CA THR A 115 -1.70 8.81 -14.42
C THR A 115 -1.64 10.26 -14.92
N THR A 116 -0.48 10.90 -14.87
CA THR A 116 -0.32 12.27 -15.36
C THR A 116 -0.53 12.40 -16.86
N ILE A 117 -0.09 11.42 -17.65
CA ILE A 117 -0.32 11.35 -19.09
C ILE A 117 -1.82 11.20 -19.39
N ASP A 118 -2.49 10.24 -18.74
CA ASP A 118 -3.92 9.97 -18.93
C ASP A 118 -4.79 11.20 -18.62
N LEU A 119 -4.40 11.99 -17.62
CA LEU A 119 -5.11 13.22 -17.23
C LEU A 119 -4.67 14.46 -18.03
N GLY A 120 -3.67 14.35 -18.90
CA GLY A 120 -3.13 15.46 -19.65
C GLY A 120 -2.45 16.53 -18.80
N ILE A 121 -1.87 16.12 -17.66
CA ILE A 121 -1.15 16.98 -16.73
C ILE A 121 0.35 16.92 -17.04
N HIS A 122 0.96 18.07 -17.30
CA HIS A 122 2.37 18.17 -17.68
C HIS A 122 3.15 19.07 -16.73
N GLY A 123 4.48 18.90 -16.72
CA GLY A 123 5.39 19.76 -15.96
C GLY A 123 5.33 19.59 -14.45
N LEU A 124 4.99 18.40 -13.96
CA LEU A 124 5.09 18.06 -12.54
C LEU A 124 6.54 17.70 -12.18
N HIS A 125 6.94 18.08 -10.97
CA HIS A 125 8.21 17.65 -10.41
C HIS A 125 8.22 16.12 -10.23
N PRO A 126 9.37 15.43 -10.45
CA PRO A 126 9.45 13.96 -10.30
C PRO A 126 8.93 13.43 -8.95
N GLU A 127 9.17 14.17 -7.86
CA GLU A 127 8.66 13.78 -6.53
C GLU A 127 7.13 13.81 -6.46
N LEU A 128 6.46 14.76 -7.14
CA LEU A 128 5.00 14.78 -7.22
C LEU A 128 4.47 13.60 -8.02
N ILE A 129 5.14 13.24 -9.12
CA ILE A 129 4.79 12.05 -9.90
C ILE A 129 4.90 10.79 -9.04
N ARG A 130 5.96 10.68 -8.24
CA ARG A 130 6.16 9.60 -7.29
C ARG A 130 5.08 9.56 -6.21
N MET A 131 4.69 10.70 -5.66
CA MET A 131 3.59 10.80 -4.70
C MET A 131 2.26 10.34 -5.29
N ILE A 132 1.95 10.72 -6.53
CA ILE A 132 0.77 10.24 -7.26
C ILE A 132 0.79 8.72 -7.38
N GLY A 133 1.93 8.13 -7.76
CA GLY A 133 2.07 6.68 -7.83
C GLY A 133 1.83 5.95 -6.50
N LYS A 134 2.29 6.52 -5.39
CA LYS A 134 2.06 5.98 -4.04
C LYS A 134 0.58 5.94 -3.65
N MET A 135 -0.24 6.82 -4.21
CA MET A 135 -1.68 6.84 -3.95
C MET A 135 -2.39 5.54 -4.38
N LYS A 136 -1.79 4.75 -5.28
CA LYS A 136 -2.29 3.42 -5.66
C LYS A 136 -2.42 2.48 -4.45
N TYR A 137 -1.53 2.59 -3.47
CA TYR A 137 -1.45 1.71 -2.30
C TYR A 137 -2.23 2.23 -1.10
N ARG A 138 -2.87 3.39 -1.23
CA ARG A 138 -3.65 4.01 -0.15
C ARG A 138 -5.13 3.91 -0.41
N SER A 139 -5.88 3.73 0.65
CA SER A 139 -7.34 3.81 0.64
C SER A 139 -7.81 4.81 1.70
N SER A 140 -8.96 5.43 1.46
CA SER A 140 -9.64 6.30 2.40
C SER A 140 -11.13 6.09 2.25
N TYR A 141 -11.83 5.85 3.36
CA TYR A 141 -13.27 5.58 3.37
C TYR A 141 -13.70 4.45 2.40
N GLY A 142 -12.88 3.39 2.30
CA GLY A 142 -13.14 2.26 1.40
C GLY A 142 -12.86 2.51 -0.08
N GLN A 143 -12.37 3.70 -0.45
CA GLN A 143 -11.98 4.04 -1.82
C GLN A 143 -10.47 4.02 -2.00
N ASN A 144 -10.01 3.51 -3.15
CA ASN A 144 -8.62 3.68 -3.55
C ASN A 144 -8.33 5.16 -3.82
N LEU A 145 -7.29 5.72 -3.19
CA LEU A 145 -7.00 7.14 -3.24
C LEU A 145 -6.63 7.63 -4.64
N LEU A 146 -5.88 6.83 -5.42
CA LEU A 146 -5.52 7.18 -6.80
C LEU A 146 -6.76 7.21 -7.70
N GLN A 147 -7.63 6.21 -7.58
CA GLN A 147 -8.86 6.14 -8.36
C GLN A 147 -9.76 7.34 -8.07
N HIS A 148 -9.97 7.66 -6.79
CA HIS A 148 -10.74 8.81 -6.37
C HIS A 148 -10.16 10.14 -6.91
N ALA A 149 -8.85 10.35 -6.81
CA ALA A 149 -8.21 11.56 -7.34
C ALA A 149 -8.37 11.67 -8.87
N ARG A 150 -8.26 10.57 -9.62
CA ARG A 150 -8.51 10.55 -11.07
C ARG A 150 -9.94 10.94 -11.43
N GLU A 151 -10.91 10.43 -10.69
CA GLU A 151 -12.33 10.76 -10.86
C GLU A 151 -12.58 12.25 -10.55
N THR A 152 -12.04 12.75 -9.44
CA THR A 152 -12.15 14.16 -9.05
C THR A 152 -11.54 15.09 -10.12
N ALA A 153 -10.35 14.78 -10.60
CA ALA A 153 -9.68 15.56 -11.65
C ALA A 153 -10.50 15.61 -12.96
N ASN A 154 -11.07 14.47 -13.37
CA ASN A 154 -11.89 14.39 -14.56
C ASN A 154 -13.20 15.18 -14.40
N LEU A 155 -13.89 15.02 -13.28
CA LEU A 155 -15.12 15.77 -12.99
C LEU A 155 -14.87 17.27 -12.93
N ALA A 156 -13.78 17.71 -12.26
CA ALA A 156 -13.39 19.11 -12.21
C ALA A 156 -13.14 19.68 -13.62
N GLY A 157 -12.46 18.91 -14.49
CA GLY A 157 -12.23 19.30 -15.88
C GLY A 157 -13.51 19.44 -16.70
N ILE A 158 -14.46 18.51 -16.55
CA ILE A 158 -15.77 18.56 -17.22
C ILE A 158 -16.57 19.77 -16.76
N MET A 159 -16.70 19.96 -15.44
CA MET A 159 -17.43 21.11 -14.87
C MET A 159 -16.83 22.44 -15.31
N ALA A 160 -15.51 22.56 -15.35
CA ALA A 160 -14.84 23.77 -15.83
C ALA A 160 -15.16 24.06 -17.31
N ALA A 161 -15.19 23.02 -18.16
CA ALA A 161 -15.53 23.16 -19.56
C ALA A 161 -16.99 23.66 -19.75
N GLU A 162 -17.94 23.08 -19.02
CA GLU A 162 -19.34 23.50 -19.04
C GLU A 162 -19.54 24.96 -18.57
N LEU A 163 -18.71 25.41 -17.64
CA LEU A 163 -18.74 26.80 -17.14
C LEU A 163 -17.91 27.78 -17.99
N GLY A 164 -17.31 27.34 -19.10
CA GLY A 164 -16.45 28.17 -19.93
C GLY A 164 -15.09 28.53 -19.29
N LEU A 165 -14.69 27.77 -18.25
CA LEU A 165 -13.40 27.93 -17.55
C LEU A 165 -12.32 27.02 -18.18
N ASN A 166 -11.07 27.17 -17.73
CA ASN A 166 -9.97 26.35 -18.24
C ASN A 166 -9.97 24.93 -17.66
N PRO A 167 -10.38 23.90 -18.45
CA PRO A 167 -10.47 22.52 -17.96
C PRO A 167 -9.10 21.90 -17.62
N LYS A 168 -8.01 22.34 -18.24
CA LYS A 168 -6.66 21.84 -17.93
C LYS A 168 -6.21 22.28 -16.54
N THR A 169 -6.46 23.54 -16.19
CA THR A 169 -6.14 24.05 -14.86
C THR A 169 -7.00 23.38 -13.79
N ALA A 170 -8.30 23.22 -14.04
CA ALA A 170 -9.22 22.56 -13.14
C ALA A 170 -8.83 21.07 -12.90
N ARG A 171 -8.50 20.35 -13.97
CA ARG A 171 -8.06 18.95 -13.87
C ARG A 171 -6.76 18.80 -13.09
N ARG A 172 -5.84 19.76 -13.23
CA ARG A 172 -4.58 19.76 -12.46
C ARG A 172 -4.81 20.04 -10.98
N ALA A 173 -5.81 20.84 -10.63
CA ALA A 173 -6.15 21.19 -9.25
C ALA A 173 -6.92 20.09 -8.51
N GLY A 174 -7.76 19.32 -9.19
CA GLY A 174 -8.52 18.19 -8.67
C GLY A 174 -7.70 16.93 -8.53
#